data_40f0626dfb798534ba8586207a8b6090
#
_entry.id   40f0626dfb798534ba8586207a8b6090
#
_cell.length_a   1.000
_cell.length_b   1.000
_cell.length_c   1.000
_cell.angle_alpha   90.00
_cell.angle_beta   90.00
_cell.angle_gamma   90.00
#
_symmetry.space_group_name_H-M   'P 1'
#
loop_
_entity.id
_entity.type
_entity.pdbx_description
1 polymer ?
#
loop_
_entity_poly.entity_id
_entity_poly.type
_entity_poly.pdbx_seq_one_letter_code
_entity_poly.pdbx_strand_id
1 'polypeptide(L)'
;MEEFLGPQAQYNEEEEERKYYRRKRLGVIKNVVASSFGAMIVYGVYMGLLQMQLILHYDMTYREVKYSNLGLEDIDRKMLMGINVTPIIGFLYTPVLIRFLGTKWMMFLASGIYALFVSTNYWERYYTLVPSAVAIGVAIVPLWASLGNYITRMAQQYYEYANYREEHVQEQKKLPKGACHNYIIVFQSLFYVIFNLSFVFAELPMRLVLHHHLHENKHILANVKICGAAISGVIPGFNTTVLTNLPRSMLLIQVESVLMGFAFLSMIIFLVLCGPAYRPTEEIDLRSIGWGNIFQLPFKHLRDYRLRLLCPFFIYSGFEVIFAVSGFSLSYGVCILGLKSLWLLIVVYGLSSSVFSLLSLCLLRLPRWLALIGGAVVHGVLLVVLMVLSVKPSSPDQLGPLLVITALWGLGSALNKTGISTVVGMLYAEEKERLDFVYTIYHWWQAIAIFIVYLWSRMPMRVNLFVSFLRLRKAGLKFIFGLQVKGYCYLEEDNSDESDESDDEGDQAEDDDQVVEEMGEEGGQDPGAEAAESPRARRRGVEGQQHRWEDAE
;
A
#
# COMPACT_ATOMS: atom_id res chain seq x y z
N MET A 1 58.19 -5.40 41.38
CA MET A 1 56.73 -5.19 41.50
C MET A 1 56.17 -4.66 40.16
N GLU A 2 56.55 -5.30 39.04
CA GLU A 2 56.23 -4.92 37.65
C GLU A 2 55.83 -6.10 36.77
N GLU A 3 55.16 -7.11 37.33
CA GLU A 3 54.81 -8.31 36.57
C GLU A 3 53.36 -8.74 36.83
N PHE A 4 52.38 -7.81 36.70
CA PHE A 4 50.97 -8.16 36.70
C PHE A 4 50.10 -7.21 35.84
N LEU A 5 50.64 -6.79 34.70
CA LEU A 5 49.80 -6.27 33.61
C LEU A 5 49.66 -7.40 32.59
N GLY A 6 48.61 -8.19 32.78
CA GLY A 6 48.16 -9.14 31.75
C GLY A 6 47.98 -8.40 30.41
N PRO A 7 48.03 -9.12 29.27
CA PRO A 7 47.95 -8.48 27.96
C PRO A 7 46.67 -7.66 27.90
N GLN A 8 46.82 -6.35 27.91
CA GLN A 8 45.74 -5.43 27.56
C GLN A 8 45.22 -5.90 26.19
N ALA A 9 44.02 -6.45 26.17
CA ALA A 9 43.34 -6.79 24.95
C ALA A 9 43.39 -5.52 24.11
N GLN A 10 44.23 -5.52 23.07
CA GLN A 10 44.33 -4.40 22.15
C GLN A 10 42.95 -4.09 21.66
N TYR A 11 42.38 -2.97 22.14
CA TYR A 11 41.01 -2.52 21.76
C TYR A 11 41.04 -2.31 20.25
N ASN A 12 40.40 -3.22 19.52
CA ASN A 12 40.34 -3.13 18.06
C ASN A 12 39.08 -2.34 17.71
N GLU A 13 39.22 -1.03 17.64
CA GLU A 13 38.17 -0.07 17.33
C GLU A 13 37.41 -0.44 16.03
N GLU A 14 38.14 -0.89 15.00
CA GLU A 14 37.53 -1.34 13.74
C GLU A 14 36.63 -2.56 13.90
N GLU A 15 36.97 -3.49 14.78
CA GLU A 15 36.15 -4.68 15.03
C GLU A 15 34.87 -4.34 15.79
N GLU A 16 34.93 -3.44 16.76
CA GLU A 16 33.77 -2.97 17.49
C GLU A 16 32.84 -2.14 16.60
N GLU A 17 33.40 -1.29 15.75
CA GLU A 17 32.65 -0.53 14.76
C GLU A 17 31.93 -1.48 13.77
N ARG A 18 32.63 -2.48 13.24
CA ARG A 18 32.04 -3.50 12.36
C ARG A 18 30.92 -4.27 13.06
N LYS A 19 31.08 -4.63 14.32
CA LYS A 19 30.04 -5.28 15.14
C LYS A 19 28.84 -4.36 15.33
N TYR A 20 29.07 -3.06 15.59
CA TYR A 20 28.01 -2.06 15.76
C TYR A 20 27.16 -1.95 14.49
N TYR A 21 27.76 -1.71 13.32
CA TYR A 21 27.01 -1.58 12.07
C TYR A 21 26.33 -2.89 11.64
N ARG A 22 26.93 -4.05 11.94
CA ARG A 22 26.27 -5.34 11.75
C ARG A 22 25.00 -5.45 12.60
N ARG A 23 25.00 -5.03 13.85
CA ARG A 23 23.81 -5.00 14.71
C ARG A 23 22.75 -4.05 14.16
N LYS A 24 23.16 -2.89 13.65
CA LYS A 24 22.23 -1.92 13.01
C LYS A 24 21.55 -2.51 11.78
N ARG A 25 22.31 -3.15 10.87
CA ARG A 25 21.76 -3.83 9.70
C ARG A 25 20.76 -4.94 10.08
N LEU A 26 21.08 -5.78 11.05
CA LEU A 26 20.15 -6.79 11.55
C LEU A 26 18.89 -6.16 12.17
N GLY A 27 19.02 -5.02 12.85
CA GLY A 27 17.89 -4.23 13.35
C GLY A 27 16.95 -3.76 12.24
N VAL A 28 17.51 -3.31 11.11
CA VAL A 28 16.70 -2.90 9.94
C VAL A 28 15.96 -4.09 9.35
N ILE A 29 16.62 -5.24 9.13
CA ILE A 29 15.96 -6.45 8.63
C ILE A 29 14.81 -6.88 9.56
N LYS A 30 15.07 -6.88 10.88
CA LYS A 30 14.02 -7.16 11.88
C LYS A 30 12.82 -6.22 11.72
N ASN A 31 13.06 -4.93 11.51
CA ASN A 31 12.01 -3.93 11.35
C ASN A 31 11.16 -4.18 10.09
N VAL A 32 11.80 -4.52 8.97
CA VAL A 32 11.12 -4.86 7.71
C VAL A 32 10.26 -6.11 7.87
N VAL A 33 10.81 -7.17 8.45
CA VAL A 33 10.08 -8.42 8.69
C VAL A 33 8.91 -8.20 9.64
N ALA A 34 9.13 -7.49 10.75
CA ALA A 34 8.08 -7.18 11.72
C ALA A 34 6.94 -6.36 11.12
N SER A 35 7.27 -5.29 10.36
CA SER A 35 6.25 -4.47 9.71
C SER A 35 5.48 -5.25 8.64
N SER A 36 6.14 -6.16 7.92
CA SER A 36 5.49 -7.04 6.93
C SER A 36 4.51 -8.02 7.59
N PHE A 37 4.89 -8.63 8.72
CA PHE A 37 3.99 -9.48 9.50
C PHE A 37 2.82 -8.70 10.10
N GLY A 38 3.08 -7.50 10.65
CA GLY A 38 2.02 -6.61 11.13
C GLY A 38 1.00 -6.28 10.02
N ALA A 39 1.49 -5.93 8.83
CA ALA A 39 0.64 -5.66 7.67
C ALA A 39 -0.13 -6.89 7.21
N MET A 40 0.51 -8.07 7.17
CA MET A 40 -0.13 -9.34 6.84
C MET A 40 -1.30 -9.64 7.78
N ILE A 41 -1.09 -9.52 9.08
CA ILE A 41 -2.11 -9.84 10.08
C ILE A 41 -3.26 -8.83 10.01
N VAL A 42 -3.00 -7.52 10.03
CA VAL A 42 -4.07 -6.50 10.04
C VAL A 42 -4.94 -6.60 8.78
N TYR A 43 -4.32 -6.80 7.61
CA TYR A 43 -5.06 -6.93 6.37
C TYR A 43 -5.83 -8.26 6.28
N GLY A 44 -5.22 -9.37 6.72
CA GLY A 44 -5.86 -10.68 6.74
C GLY A 44 -7.06 -10.73 7.67
N VAL A 45 -6.97 -10.12 8.87
CA VAL A 45 -8.10 -9.98 9.80
C VAL A 45 -9.24 -9.16 9.16
N TYR A 46 -8.90 -8.02 8.57
CA TYR A 46 -9.88 -7.15 7.91
C TYR A 46 -10.60 -7.85 6.77
N MET A 47 -9.85 -8.49 5.86
CA MET A 47 -10.43 -9.21 4.72
C MET A 47 -11.24 -10.42 5.17
N GLY A 48 -10.75 -11.20 6.14
CA GLY A 48 -11.46 -12.35 6.68
C GLY A 48 -12.79 -11.97 7.34
N LEU A 49 -12.80 -10.87 8.10
CA LEU A 49 -14.03 -10.34 8.70
C LEU A 49 -15.03 -9.89 7.63
N LEU A 50 -14.59 -9.12 6.61
CA LEU A 50 -15.47 -8.67 5.53
C LEU A 50 -16.05 -9.83 4.72
N GLN A 51 -15.26 -10.87 4.45
CA GLN A 51 -15.76 -12.06 3.75
C GLN A 51 -16.77 -12.84 4.58
N MET A 52 -16.52 -13.00 5.87
CA MET A 52 -17.46 -13.62 6.79
C MET A 52 -18.80 -12.86 6.80
N GLN A 53 -18.75 -11.54 6.99
CA GLN A 53 -19.93 -10.69 6.98
C GLN A 53 -20.67 -10.72 5.62
N LEU A 54 -19.93 -10.75 4.52
CA LEU A 54 -20.51 -10.86 3.18
C LEU A 54 -21.35 -12.13 3.04
N ILE A 55 -20.84 -13.28 3.48
CA ILE A 55 -21.54 -14.57 3.35
C ILE A 55 -22.75 -14.60 4.26
N LEU A 56 -22.63 -14.13 5.50
CA LEU A 56 -23.75 -14.02 6.42
C LEU A 56 -24.84 -13.09 5.86
N HIS A 57 -24.46 -11.98 5.22
CA HIS A 57 -25.41 -11.05 4.58
C HIS A 57 -26.18 -11.68 3.41
N TYR A 58 -25.57 -12.62 2.67
CA TYR A 58 -26.23 -13.28 1.55
C TYR A 58 -27.18 -14.39 2.01
N ASP A 59 -27.09 -14.89 3.24
CA ASP A 59 -28.09 -15.81 3.80
C ASP A 59 -29.40 -15.08 4.08
N MET A 60 -30.49 -15.59 3.51
CA MET A 60 -31.80 -14.96 3.61
C MET A 60 -32.32 -14.96 5.05
N THR A 61 -32.14 -16.08 5.77
CA THR A 61 -32.60 -16.25 7.14
C THR A 61 -31.82 -15.36 8.12
N TYR A 62 -30.49 -15.34 7.98
CA TYR A 62 -29.62 -14.48 8.80
C TYR A 62 -29.95 -12.99 8.59
N ARG A 63 -30.14 -12.59 7.35
CA ARG A 63 -30.49 -11.22 6.98
C ARG A 63 -31.87 -10.82 7.52
N GLU A 64 -32.85 -11.72 7.47
CA GLU A 64 -34.17 -11.49 8.02
C GLU A 64 -34.12 -11.28 9.52
N VAL A 65 -33.38 -12.12 10.26
CA VAL A 65 -33.15 -11.95 11.70
C VAL A 65 -32.45 -10.62 11.99
N LYS A 66 -31.42 -10.29 11.25
CA LYS A 66 -30.64 -9.06 11.43
C LYS A 66 -31.46 -7.79 11.14
N TYR A 67 -32.27 -7.79 10.08
CA TYR A 67 -33.02 -6.62 9.64
C TYR A 67 -34.37 -6.46 10.34
N SER A 68 -35.15 -7.53 10.42
CA SER A 68 -36.48 -7.47 10.98
C SER A 68 -36.49 -7.55 12.51
N ASN A 69 -35.74 -8.52 13.08
CA ASN A 69 -35.79 -8.75 14.52
C ASN A 69 -34.89 -7.77 15.31
N LEU A 70 -33.72 -7.38 14.74
CA LEU A 70 -32.81 -6.45 15.39
C LEU A 70 -32.95 -5.00 14.92
N GLY A 71 -33.78 -4.74 13.91
CA GLY A 71 -34.02 -3.41 13.37
C GLY A 71 -32.80 -2.75 12.74
N LEU A 72 -31.86 -3.55 12.18
CA LEU A 72 -30.60 -3.08 11.60
C LEU A 72 -30.66 -3.02 10.07
N GLU A 73 -31.75 -2.48 9.53
CA GLU A 73 -31.97 -2.37 8.09
C GLU A 73 -30.82 -1.62 7.39
N ASP A 74 -30.30 -2.21 6.30
CA ASP A 74 -29.23 -1.63 5.47
C ASP A 74 -27.90 -1.30 6.22
N ILE A 75 -27.67 -1.84 7.42
CA ILE A 75 -26.44 -1.53 8.18
C ILE A 75 -25.16 -1.91 7.43
N ASP A 76 -25.17 -3.06 6.73
CA ASP A 76 -24.02 -3.55 5.96
C ASP A 76 -23.68 -2.62 4.79
N ARG A 77 -24.71 -2.07 4.13
CA ARG A 77 -24.53 -1.09 3.06
C ARG A 77 -23.96 0.23 3.59
N LYS A 78 -24.44 0.70 4.74
CA LYS A 78 -23.94 1.93 5.39
C LYS A 78 -22.50 1.74 5.88
N MET A 79 -22.18 0.57 6.42
CA MET A 79 -20.81 0.19 6.80
C MET A 79 -19.87 0.22 5.57
N LEU A 80 -20.21 -0.48 4.50
CA LEU A 80 -19.40 -0.50 3.27
C LEU A 80 -19.27 0.89 2.64
N MET A 81 -20.32 1.72 2.70
CA MET A 81 -20.25 3.10 2.25
C MET A 81 -19.26 3.91 3.09
N GLY A 82 -19.29 3.78 4.43
CA GLY A 82 -18.32 4.44 5.30
C GLY A 82 -16.87 4.06 4.97
N ILE A 83 -16.61 2.75 4.79
CA ILE A 83 -15.26 2.25 4.46
C ILE A 83 -14.75 2.79 3.11
N ASN A 84 -15.61 2.87 2.09
CA ASN A 84 -15.17 3.15 0.71
C ASN A 84 -15.20 4.64 0.35
N VAL A 85 -16.10 5.45 0.96
CA VAL A 85 -16.21 6.88 0.66
C VAL A 85 -15.14 7.70 1.40
N THR A 86 -14.89 7.37 2.66
CA THR A 86 -14.00 8.16 3.52
C THR A 86 -12.55 8.26 3.02
N PRO A 87 -11.94 7.20 2.43
CA PRO A 87 -10.56 7.28 1.93
C PRO A 87 -10.35 8.33 0.83
N ILE A 88 -11.42 8.79 0.17
CA ILE A 88 -11.34 9.80 -0.91
C ILE A 88 -10.72 11.10 -0.42
N ILE A 89 -11.01 11.50 0.82
CA ILE A 89 -10.41 12.70 1.43
C ILE A 89 -9.02 12.43 2.03
N GLY A 90 -8.57 11.18 2.04
CA GLY A 90 -7.29 10.75 2.61
C GLY A 90 -6.07 11.44 2.00
N PHE A 91 -6.19 11.90 0.77
CA PHE A 91 -5.17 12.67 0.06
C PHE A 91 -4.74 13.94 0.80
N LEU A 92 -5.66 14.62 1.47
CA LEU A 92 -5.39 15.91 2.12
C LEU A 92 -4.68 15.77 3.45
N TYR A 93 -5.09 14.82 4.28
CA TYR A 93 -4.60 14.73 5.66
C TYR A 93 -3.45 13.73 5.84
N THR A 94 -3.33 12.71 4.97
CA THR A 94 -2.35 11.63 5.16
C THR A 94 -0.91 12.11 5.23
N PRO A 95 -0.39 12.94 4.30
CA PRO A 95 1.00 13.39 4.37
C PRO A 95 1.28 14.22 5.62
N VAL A 96 0.29 15.03 6.05
CA VAL A 96 0.39 15.84 7.26
C VAL A 96 0.50 14.95 8.50
N LEU A 97 -0.36 13.93 8.61
CA LEU A 97 -0.33 12.99 9.72
C LEU A 97 0.97 12.18 9.77
N ILE A 98 1.47 11.71 8.61
CA ILE A 98 2.74 10.97 8.56
C ILE A 98 3.90 11.85 9.01
N ARG A 99 3.94 13.13 8.61
CA ARG A 99 4.99 14.06 9.01
C ARG A 99 4.91 14.44 10.49
N PHE A 100 3.70 14.62 11.01
CA PHE A 100 3.49 14.99 12.41
C PHE A 100 3.78 13.84 13.38
N LEU A 101 3.28 12.64 13.08
CA LEU A 101 3.37 11.47 13.96
C LEU A 101 4.61 10.61 13.67
N GLY A 102 5.09 10.63 12.42
CA GLY A 102 6.06 9.67 11.90
C GLY A 102 5.40 8.35 11.45
N THR A 103 6.09 7.65 10.55
CA THR A 103 5.57 6.42 9.93
C THR A 103 5.22 5.32 10.95
N LYS A 104 6.07 5.10 11.96
CA LYS A 104 5.87 4.10 13.02
C LYS A 104 4.57 4.35 13.80
N TRP A 105 4.39 5.56 14.32
CA TRP A 105 3.22 5.91 15.11
C TRP A 105 1.94 5.91 14.27
N MET A 106 2.06 6.30 12.99
CA MET A 106 0.93 6.24 12.08
C MET A 106 0.47 4.79 11.83
N MET A 107 1.41 3.86 11.61
CA MET A 107 1.08 2.42 11.48
C MET A 107 0.42 1.86 12.75
N PHE A 108 0.95 2.23 13.92
CA PHE A 108 0.38 1.82 15.23
C PHE A 108 -1.05 2.33 15.41
N LEU A 109 -1.30 3.62 15.21
CA LEU A 109 -2.61 4.23 15.39
C LEU A 109 -3.61 3.70 14.36
N ALA A 110 -3.21 3.58 13.10
CA ALA A 110 -4.07 3.03 12.07
C ALA A 110 -4.46 1.57 12.36
N SER A 111 -3.51 0.72 12.76
CA SER A 111 -3.83 -0.67 13.15
C SER A 111 -4.73 -0.74 14.39
N GLY A 112 -4.61 0.21 15.32
CA GLY A 112 -5.54 0.37 16.44
C GLY A 112 -6.97 0.68 15.99
N ILE A 113 -7.15 1.49 14.95
CA ILE A 113 -8.47 1.77 14.36
C ILE A 113 -9.04 0.50 13.68
N TYR A 114 -8.19 -0.32 13.03
CA TYR A 114 -8.63 -1.63 12.51
C TYR A 114 -9.10 -2.55 13.65
N ALA A 115 -8.37 -2.60 14.76
CA ALA A 115 -8.78 -3.36 15.94
C ALA A 115 -10.10 -2.84 16.54
N LEU A 116 -10.30 -1.54 16.58
CA LEU A 116 -11.57 -0.92 16.98
C LEU A 116 -12.72 -1.35 16.07
N PHE A 117 -12.53 -1.32 14.74
CA PHE A 117 -13.53 -1.77 13.78
C PHE A 117 -13.90 -3.25 13.99
N VAL A 118 -12.92 -4.13 14.18
CA VAL A 118 -13.17 -5.54 14.49
C VAL A 118 -13.97 -5.68 15.78
N SER A 119 -13.62 -4.93 16.83
CA SER A 119 -14.31 -5.01 18.13
C SER A 119 -15.77 -4.54 18.08
N THR A 120 -16.11 -3.60 17.16
CA THR A 120 -17.51 -3.13 17.02
C THR A 120 -18.45 -4.14 16.37
N ASN A 121 -17.92 -5.21 15.75
CA ASN A 121 -18.75 -6.32 15.23
C ASN A 121 -19.34 -7.18 16.33
N TYR A 122 -18.78 -7.18 17.55
CA TYR A 122 -19.41 -7.82 18.71
C TYR A 122 -20.77 -7.24 19.07
N TRP A 123 -20.92 -5.95 18.85
CA TRP A 123 -22.13 -5.23 19.17
C TRP A 123 -22.58 -4.42 17.98
N GLU A 124 -23.07 -5.11 16.98
CA GLU A 124 -23.56 -4.49 15.76
C GLU A 124 -24.74 -3.56 16.06
N ARG A 125 -24.47 -2.25 16.05
CA ARG A 125 -25.44 -1.18 16.13
C ARG A 125 -25.02 -0.06 15.17
N TYR A 126 -25.98 0.76 14.73
CA TYR A 126 -25.65 1.90 13.85
C TYR A 126 -24.63 2.85 14.48
N TYR A 127 -24.74 3.12 15.78
CA TYR A 127 -23.87 4.03 16.52
C TYR A 127 -22.49 3.45 16.88
N THR A 128 -22.27 2.16 16.70
CA THR A 128 -20.96 1.52 16.88
C THR A 128 -20.30 1.19 15.55
N LEU A 129 -20.99 0.43 14.69
CA LEU A 129 -20.43 -0.11 13.44
C LEU A 129 -20.22 0.95 12.36
N VAL A 130 -21.15 1.91 12.20
CA VAL A 130 -21.03 2.93 11.16
C VAL A 130 -19.91 3.94 11.47
N PRO A 131 -19.76 4.49 12.69
CA PRO A 131 -18.63 5.35 13.01
C PRO A 131 -17.28 4.63 12.93
N SER A 132 -17.19 3.37 13.35
CA SER A 132 -15.94 2.60 13.23
C SER A 132 -15.60 2.29 11.76
N ALA A 133 -16.61 2.09 10.90
CA ALA A 133 -16.43 1.93 9.46
C ALA A 133 -15.92 3.23 8.80
N VAL A 134 -16.41 4.39 9.23
CA VAL A 134 -15.86 5.69 8.82
C VAL A 134 -14.43 5.85 9.32
N ALA A 135 -14.14 5.48 10.58
CA ALA A 135 -12.81 5.58 11.15
C ALA A 135 -11.80 4.69 10.41
N ILE A 136 -12.16 3.44 10.08
CA ILE A 136 -11.26 2.58 9.29
C ILE A 136 -11.03 3.15 7.89
N GLY A 137 -12.06 3.72 7.26
CA GLY A 137 -11.90 4.43 5.98
C GLY A 137 -10.90 5.58 6.06
N VAL A 138 -10.90 6.35 7.17
CA VAL A 138 -9.88 7.38 7.43
C VAL A 138 -8.49 6.76 7.60
N ALA A 139 -8.36 5.56 8.18
CA ALA A 139 -7.08 4.93 8.48
C ALA A 139 -6.44 4.18 7.29
N ILE A 140 -7.21 3.81 6.26
CA ILE A 140 -6.73 2.99 5.12
C ILE A 140 -5.55 3.66 4.41
N VAL A 141 -5.72 4.87 3.89
CA VAL A 141 -4.66 5.56 3.12
C VAL A 141 -3.43 5.84 3.99
N PRO A 142 -3.55 6.39 5.23
CA PRO A 142 -2.42 6.58 6.12
C PRO A 142 -1.65 5.31 6.44
N LEU A 143 -2.32 4.18 6.67
CA LEU A 143 -1.66 2.92 6.99
C LEU A 143 -0.76 2.46 5.84
N TRP A 144 -1.34 2.37 4.64
CA TRP A 144 -0.62 1.83 3.48
C TRP A 144 0.45 2.78 2.96
N ALA A 145 0.21 4.08 2.98
CA ALA A 145 1.21 5.08 2.64
C ALA A 145 2.40 5.06 3.62
N SER A 146 2.12 4.93 4.93
CA SER A 146 3.17 4.80 5.95
C SER A 146 3.98 3.53 5.79
N LEU A 147 3.35 2.39 5.45
CA LEU A 147 4.06 1.13 5.21
C LEU A 147 5.00 1.22 4.00
N GLY A 148 4.53 1.72 2.86
CA GLY A 148 5.36 1.87 1.66
C GLY A 148 6.56 2.78 1.90
N ASN A 149 6.33 3.93 2.54
CA ASN A 149 7.38 4.86 2.95
C ASN A 149 8.36 4.20 3.95
N TYR A 150 7.83 3.51 4.97
CA TYR A 150 8.64 2.84 5.98
C TYR A 150 9.60 1.83 5.38
N ILE A 151 9.13 0.95 4.49
CA ILE A 151 9.95 -0.07 3.83
C ILE A 151 11.06 0.58 2.98
N THR A 152 10.71 1.63 2.22
CA THR A 152 11.69 2.38 1.39
C THR A 152 12.76 3.04 2.25
N ARG A 153 12.38 3.69 3.36
CA ARG A 153 13.34 4.31 4.29
C ARG A 153 14.21 3.28 5.01
N MET A 154 13.67 2.10 5.31
CA MET A 154 14.46 0.99 5.86
C MET A 154 15.53 0.51 4.86
N ALA A 155 15.21 0.47 3.57
CA ALA A 155 16.18 0.14 2.54
C ALA A 155 17.31 1.18 2.44
N GLN A 156 16.98 2.46 2.53
CA GLN A 156 17.95 3.55 2.56
C GLN A 156 18.86 3.45 3.79
N GLN A 157 18.30 3.25 4.99
CA GLN A 157 19.08 3.06 6.22
C GLN A 157 19.99 1.82 6.16
N TYR A 158 19.52 0.75 5.54
CA TYR A 158 20.34 -0.43 5.37
C TYR A 158 21.55 -0.14 4.48
N TYR A 159 21.36 0.59 3.38
CA TYR A 159 22.43 1.04 2.51
C TYR A 159 23.44 1.90 3.28
N GLU A 160 23.01 2.91 4.04
CA GLU A 160 23.85 3.76 4.88
C GLU A 160 24.71 2.92 5.85
N TYR A 161 24.11 1.92 6.54
CA TYR A 161 24.85 1.04 7.45
C TYR A 161 25.70 -0.04 6.76
N ALA A 162 25.47 -0.32 5.49
CA ALA A 162 26.31 -1.25 4.72
C ALA A 162 27.59 -0.57 4.22
N ASN A 163 27.50 0.71 3.85
CA ASN A 163 28.56 1.47 3.20
C ASN A 163 29.18 2.56 4.09
N TYR A 164 29.07 2.42 5.42
CA TYR A 164 29.52 3.42 6.39
C TYR A 164 31.00 3.83 6.25
N ARG A 165 31.87 2.94 5.75
CA ARG A 165 33.28 3.23 5.53
C ARG A 165 33.52 4.16 4.34
N GLU A 166 32.68 4.07 3.32
CA GLU A 166 32.76 4.92 2.13
C GLU A 166 32.30 6.35 2.44
N GLU A 167 31.33 6.51 3.36
CA GLU A 167 30.85 7.81 3.78
C GLU A 167 31.91 8.64 4.52
N HIS A 168 32.71 8.02 5.41
CA HIS A 168 33.79 8.73 6.11
C HIS A 168 34.92 9.23 5.19
N VAL A 169 35.11 8.58 4.05
CA VAL A 169 36.08 8.99 3.04
C VAL A 169 35.50 10.00 2.06
N GLN A 170 34.14 10.08 1.96
CA GLN A 170 33.42 10.84 0.95
C GLN A 170 32.54 11.96 1.53
N GLU A 171 32.85 12.52 2.72
CA GLU A 171 32.09 13.67 3.30
C GLU A 171 31.92 14.86 2.33
N GLN A 172 32.55 14.85 1.17
CA GLN A 172 32.46 15.88 0.13
C GLN A 172 31.81 15.41 -1.19
N LYS A 173 31.51 14.13 -1.40
CA LYS A 173 30.92 13.65 -2.66
C LYS A 173 29.45 13.26 -2.45
N LYS A 174 28.55 13.87 -3.22
CA LYS A 174 27.13 13.42 -3.33
C LYS A 174 27.12 11.91 -3.58
N LEU A 175 26.31 11.18 -2.80
CA LEU A 175 26.04 9.75 -3.02
C LEU A 175 25.73 9.49 -4.50
N PRO A 176 26.30 8.43 -5.11
CA PRO A 176 26.00 8.09 -6.49
C PRO A 176 24.49 7.88 -6.65
N LYS A 177 23.92 8.45 -7.71
CA LYS A 177 22.50 8.29 -8.02
C LYS A 177 22.15 6.82 -8.13
N GLY A 178 21.09 6.39 -7.43
CA GLY A 178 20.64 5.00 -7.54
C GLY A 178 21.29 3.98 -6.61
N ALA A 179 22.30 4.34 -5.82
CA ALA A 179 23.05 3.42 -4.98
C ALA A 179 22.19 2.53 -4.03
N CYS A 180 21.05 3.05 -3.53
CA CYS A 180 20.15 2.28 -2.66
C CYS A 180 19.10 1.45 -3.40
N HIS A 181 19.02 1.52 -4.75
CA HIS A 181 17.97 0.90 -5.54
C HIS A 181 17.86 -0.62 -5.35
N ASN A 182 19.01 -1.31 -5.29
CA ASN A 182 19.04 -2.76 -5.10
C ASN A 182 18.42 -3.17 -3.76
N TYR A 183 18.68 -2.42 -2.71
CA TYR A 183 18.10 -2.69 -1.38
C TYR A 183 16.59 -2.40 -1.37
N ILE A 184 16.13 -1.38 -2.11
CA ILE A 184 14.69 -1.09 -2.26
C ILE A 184 13.99 -2.28 -2.94
N ILE A 185 14.56 -2.83 -4.03
CA ILE A 185 14.03 -4.02 -4.71
C ILE A 185 13.90 -5.19 -3.73
N VAL A 186 14.97 -5.50 -3.00
CA VAL A 186 15.00 -6.63 -2.07
C VAL A 186 13.97 -6.46 -0.95
N PHE A 187 13.88 -5.28 -0.34
CA PHE A 187 13.00 -5.06 0.80
C PHE A 187 11.54 -4.96 0.40
N GLN A 188 11.23 -4.36 -0.75
CA GLN A 188 9.87 -4.37 -1.29
C GLN A 188 9.43 -5.80 -1.68
N SER A 189 10.31 -6.59 -2.29
CA SER A 189 10.02 -7.99 -2.60
C SER A 189 9.76 -8.80 -1.32
N LEU A 190 10.61 -8.67 -0.31
CA LEU A 190 10.43 -9.34 0.99
C LEU A 190 9.10 -8.95 1.66
N PHE A 191 8.77 -7.66 1.62
CA PHE A 191 7.51 -7.16 2.14
C PHE A 191 6.31 -7.83 1.46
N TYR A 192 6.27 -7.85 0.13
CA TYR A 192 5.15 -8.43 -0.61
C TYR A 192 5.07 -9.96 -0.52
N VAL A 193 6.20 -10.66 -0.36
CA VAL A 193 6.21 -12.11 -0.07
C VAL A 193 5.42 -12.41 1.21
N ILE A 194 5.69 -11.67 2.27
CA ILE A 194 5.01 -11.86 3.56
C ILE A 194 3.57 -11.31 3.50
N PHE A 195 3.40 -10.11 2.94
CA PHE A 195 2.10 -9.44 2.88
C PHE A 195 1.04 -10.24 2.12
N ASN A 196 1.39 -10.86 0.98
CA ASN A 196 0.42 -11.61 0.19
C ASN A 196 -0.11 -12.87 0.90
N LEU A 197 0.58 -13.38 1.93
CA LEU A 197 0.04 -14.43 2.80
C LEU A 197 -1.18 -13.97 3.61
N SER A 198 -1.46 -12.67 3.65
CA SER A 198 -2.68 -12.13 4.27
C SER A 198 -3.96 -12.72 3.67
N PHE A 199 -3.98 -13.03 2.37
CA PHE A 199 -5.12 -13.68 1.72
C PHE A 199 -5.33 -15.11 2.23
N VAL A 200 -4.24 -15.85 2.49
CA VAL A 200 -4.31 -17.17 3.11
C VAL A 200 -4.83 -17.06 4.53
N PHE A 201 -4.31 -16.09 5.29
CA PHE A 201 -4.73 -15.83 6.65
C PHE A 201 -6.21 -15.39 6.75
N ALA A 202 -6.69 -14.62 5.79
CA ALA A 202 -8.08 -14.16 5.71
C ALA A 202 -9.08 -15.32 5.60
N GLU A 203 -8.69 -16.45 5.00
CA GLU A 203 -9.57 -17.61 4.81
C GLU A 203 -9.72 -18.51 6.06
N LEU A 204 -8.95 -18.27 7.13
CA LEU A 204 -9.05 -19.05 8.36
C LEU A 204 -10.47 -19.03 8.99
N PRO A 205 -11.14 -17.87 9.14
CA PRO A 205 -12.51 -17.83 9.68
C PRO A 205 -13.50 -18.60 8.78
N MET A 206 -13.36 -18.45 7.47
CA MET A 206 -14.18 -19.18 6.51
C MET A 206 -14.02 -20.69 6.63
N ARG A 207 -12.79 -21.17 6.71
CA ARG A 207 -12.48 -22.59 6.78
C ARG A 207 -12.87 -23.21 8.12
N LEU A 208 -12.58 -22.54 9.22
CA LEU A 208 -12.76 -23.09 10.56
C LEU A 208 -14.22 -23.02 11.05
N VAL A 209 -14.94 -21.98 10.65
CA VAL A 209 -16.29 -21.71 11.16
C VAL A 209 -17.36 -21.92 10.12
N LEU A 210 -17.37 -21.13 9.07
CA LEU A 210 -18.49 -21.13 8.13
C LEU A 210 -18.56 -22.39 7.28
N HIS A 211 -17.43 -23.06 7.01
CA HIS A 211 -17.41 -24.27 6.19
C HIS A 211 -18.37 -25.37 6.66
N HIS A 212 -18.53 -25.54 7.97
CA HIS A 212 -19.45 -26.55 8.54
C HIS A 212 -20.92 -26.13 8.45
N HIS A 213 -21.19 -24.84 8.37
CA HIS A 213 -22.55 -24.28 8.30
C HIS A 213 -23.03 -24.03 6.89
N LEU A 214 -22.15 -24.13 5.88
CA LEU A 214 -22.51 -23.89 4.49
C LEU A 214 -23.14 -25.13 3.83
N HIS A 215 -24.23 -24.90 3.10
CA HIS A 215 -24.83 -25.91 2.25
C HIS A 215 -23.88 -26.39 1.14
N GLU A 216 -23.91 -27.69 0.85
CA GLU A 216 -23.39 -28.19 -0.42
C GLU A 216 -24.38 -27.81 -1.54
N ASN A 217 -24.18 -26.64 -2.14
CA ASN A 217 -25.12 -26.04 -3.08
C ASN A 217 -25.11 -26.67 -4.49
N LYS A 218 -24.70 -27.94 -4.66
CA LYS A 218 -24.70 -28.63 -5.96
C LYS A 218 -26.05 -28.57 -6.65
N HIS A 219 -27.15 -28.71 -5.89
CA HIS A 219 -28.53 -28.70 -6.44
C HIS A 219 -28.96 -27.27 -6.84
N ILE A 220 -28.53 -26.24 -6.10
CA ILE A 220 -28.87 -24.84 -6.41
C ILE A 220 -28.07 -24.37 -7.62
N LEU A 221 -26.80 -24.77 -7.72
CA LEU A 221 -25.93 -24.44 -8.85
C LEU A 221 -26.38 -25.15 -10.14
N ALA A 222 -26.99 -26.34 -10.06
CA ALA A 222 -27.55 -27.02 -11.22
C ALA A 222 -28.67 -26.22 -11.90
N ASN A 223 -29.38 -25.36 -11.16
CA ASN A 223 -30.43 -24.46 -11.67
C ASN A 223 -29.90 -23.10 -12.17
N VAL A 224 -28.62 -22.80 -11.97
CA VAL A 224 -27.99 -21.58 -12.46
C VAL A 224 -27.70 -21.69 -13.93
N LYS A 225 -28.41 -20.93 -14.77
CA LYS A 225 -28.25 -20.96 -16.23
C LYS A 225 -27.09 -20.12 -16.77
N ILE A 226 -26.63 -19.14 -16.01
CA ILE A 226 -25.69 -18.11 -16.47
C ILE A 226 -24.54 -17.97 -15.46
N CYS A 227 -23.31 -18.21 -15.93
CA CYS A 227 -22.07 -18.11 -15.16
C CYS A 227 -21.00 -17.28 -15.88
N GLY A 228 -19.98 -16.85 -15.15
CA GLY A 228 -18.82 -16.16 -15.70
C GLY A 228 -19.13 -14.75 -16.22
N ALA A 229 -18.58 -14.41 -17.39
CA ALA A 229 -18.73 -13.07 -17.99
C ALA A 229 -20.18 -12.67 -18.31
N ALA A 230 -21.08 -13.63 -18.45
CA ALA A 230 -22.48 -13.37 -18.79
C ALA A 230 -23.34 -12.95 -17.59
N ILE A 231 -22.83 -13.04 -16.35
CA ILE A 231 -23.55 -12.63 -15.15
C ILE A 231 -23.75 -11.10 -15.16
N SER A 232 -24.97 -10.67 -14.88
CA SER A 232 -25.33 -9.27 -14.69
C SER A 232 -25.87 -9.05 -13.28
N GLY A 233 -25.13 -8.29 -12.47
CA GLY A 233 -25.58 -7.80 -11.18
C GLY A 233 -25.52 -8.83 -10.06
N VAL A 234 -26.65 -9.39 -9.65
CA VAL A 234 -26.75 -10.31 -8.51
C VAL A 234 -26.43 -11.73 -8.98
N ILE A 235 -25.59 -12.44 -8.21
CA ILE A 235 -25.22 -13.84 -8.51
C ILE A 235 -26.44 -14.72 -8.31
N PRO A 236 -26.87 -15.49 -9.31
CA PRO A 236 -27.99 -16.39 -9.17
C PRO A 236 -27.74 -17.39 -8.06
N GLY A 237 -28.66 -17.56 -7.14
CA GLY A 237 -28.55 -18.46 -6.00
C GLY A 237 -28.11 -17.82 -4.68
N PHE A 238 -27.71 -16.56 -4.66
CA PHE A 238 -27.32 -15.85 -3.45
C PHE A 238 -28.50 -15.29 -2.62
N ASN A 239 -29.73 -15.38 -3.06
CA ASN A 239 -30.91 -14.94 -2.31
C ASN A 239 -31.67 -16.12 -1.69
N THR A 240 -30.97 -17.22 -1.43
CA THR A 240 -31.52 -18.44 -0.84
C THR A 240 -30.85 -18.72 0.51
N THR A 241 -31.35 -19.72 1.24
CA THR A 241 -30.68 -20.24 2.44
C THR A 241 -29.33 -20.81 2.06
N VAL A 242 -28.27 -20.09 2.40
CA VAL A 242 -26.87 -20.47 2.14
C VAL A 242 -26.33 -21.30 3.30
N LEU A 243 -26.85 -21.08 4.50
CA LEU A 243 -26.49 -21.78 5.72
C LEU A 243 -27.44 -22.96 5.98
N THR A 244 -26.87 -24.14 6.29
CA THR A 244 -27.65 -25.31 6.76
C THR A 244 -28.35 -25.04 8.08
N ASN A 245 -27.61 -24.40 9.00
CA ASN A 245 -28.06 -23.97 10.30
C ASN A 245 -27.45 -22.60 10.58
N LEU A 246 -28.20 -21.71 11.24
CA LEU A 246 -27.64 -20.44 11.71
C LEU A 246 -26.49 -20.71 12.68
N PRO A 247 -25.30 -20.11 12.49
CA PRO A 247 -24.21 -20.22 13.44
C PRO A 247 -24.67 -19.75 14.81
N ARG A 248 -24.34 -20.49 15.86
CA ARG A 248 -24.64 -20.06 17.23
C ARG A 248 -23.91 -18.73 17.48
N SER A 249 -24.59 -17.81 18.15
CA SER A 249 -24.01 -16.51 18.49
C SER A 249 -22.68 -16.62 19.25
N MET A 250 -22.54 -17.63 20.13
CA MET A 250 -21.30 -17.92 20.84
C MET A 250 -20.15 -18.28 19.91
N LEU A 251 -20.41 -19.02 18.83
CA LEU A 251 -19.36 -19.39 17.86
C LEU A 251 -18.86 -18.15 17.09
N LEU A 252 -19.77 -17.27 16.66
CA LEU A 252 -19.41 -16.02 15.99
C LEU A 252 -18.61 -15.11 16.94
N ILE A 253 -19.03 -14.97 18.19
CA ILE A 253 -18.32 -14.22 19.22
C ILE A 253 -16.90 -14.78 19.43
N GLN A 254 -16.73 -16.11 19.48
CA GLN A 254 -15.40 -16.71 19.62
C GLN A 254 -14.48 -16.38 18.44
N VAL A 255 -14.99 -16.43 17.22
CA VAL A 255 -14.21 -16.09 16.00
C VAL A 255 -13.84 -14.61 15.99
N GLU A 256 -14.80 -13.75 16.27
CA GLU A 256 -14.54 -12.32 16.36
C GLU A 256 -13.54 -11.99 17.47
N SER A 257 -13.60 -12.71 18.62
CA SER A 257 -12.59 -12.59 19.70
C SER A 257 -11.19 -12.94 19.23
N VAL A 258 -11.06 -14.02 18.46
CA VAL A 258 -9.77 -14.44 17.89
C VAL A 258 -9.27 -13.42 16.88
N LEU A 259 -10.14 -12.95 15.98
CA LEU A 259 -9.78 -11.90 15.00
C LEU A 259 -9.37 -10.60 15.69
N MET A 260 -10.09 -10.21 16.75
CA MET A 260 -9.74 -9.05 17.57
C MET A 260 -8.38 -9.23 18.24
N GLY A 261 -8.10 -10.41 18.80
CA GLY A 261 -6.80 -10.74 19.39
C GLY A 261 -5.67 -10.58 18.37
N PHE A 262 -5.84 -11.05 17.13
CA PHE A 262 -4.88 -10.86 16.06
C PHE A 262 -4.75 -9.39 15.63
N ALA A 263 -5.84 -8.63 15.60
CA ALA A 263 -5.78 -7.20 15.29
C ALA A 263 -4.96 -6.42 16.34
N PHE A 264 -5.15 -6.71 17.64
CA PHE A 264 -4.32 -6.16 18.71
C PHE A 264 -2.88 -6.65 18.64
N LEU A 265 -2.64 -7.91 18.27
CA LEU A 265 -1.29 -8.44 18.06
C LEU A 265 -0.56 -7.64 16.96
N SER A 266 -1.22 -7.34 15.83
CA SER A 266 -0.66 -6.49 14.79
C SER A 266 -0.26 -5.10 15.33
N MET A 267 -1.14 -4.49 16.12
CA MET A 267 -0.87 -3.20 16.77
C MET A 267 0.37 -3.27 17.68
N ILE A 268 0.50 -4.33 18.50
CA ILE A 268 1.67 -4.55 19.37
C ILE A 268 2.95 -4.77 18.53
N ILE A 269 2.87 -5.50 17.43
CA ILE A 269 4.01 -5.69 16.50
C ILE A 269 4.53 -4.34 16.01
N PHE A 270 3.66 -3.45 15.53
CA PHE A 270 4.07 -2.12 15.08
C PHE A 270 4.67 -1.28 16.21
N LEU A 271 4.12 -1.37 17.43
CA LEU A 271 4.60 -0.59 18.57
C LEU A 271 5.97 -1.06 19.06
N VAL A 272 6.11 -2.39 19.30
CA VAL A 272 7.24 -2.97 20.04
C VAL A 272 8.37 -3.39 19.10
N LEU A 273 8.04 -4.07 17.98
CA LEU A 273 9.05 -4.67 17.12
C LEU A 273 9.57 -3.70 16.05
N CYS A 274 8.77 -2.74 15.58
CA CYS A 274 9.20 -1.76 14.60
C CYS A 274 9.97 -0.62 15.26
N GLY A 275 11.18 -0.35 14.78
CA GLY A 275 11.96 0.84 15.17
C GLY A 275 11.47 2.09 14.44
N PRO A 276 11.88 3.30 14.87
CA PRO A 276 11.59 4.53 14.14
C PRO A 276 12.38 4.55 12.83
N ALA A 277 11.71 4.85 11.72
CA ALA A 277 12.36 5.09 10.43
C ALA A 277 12.68 6.56 10.21
N TYR A 278 12.07 7.44 11.00
CA TYR A 278 12.05 8.86 10.77
C TYR A 278 11.84 9.61 12.09
N ARG A 279 12.63 10.65 12.32
CA ARG A 279 12.43 11.59 13.40
C ARG A 279 11.79 12.86 12.81
N PRO A 280 10.58 13.24 13.24
CA PRO A 280 9.85 14.38 12.64
C PRO A 280 10.59 15.71 12.73
N THR A 281 11.57 15.81 13.63
CA THR A 281 12.29 17.05 13.95
C THR A 281 13.42 17.38 12.98
N GLU A 282 13.82 16.47 12.09
CA GLU A 282 15.03 16.65 11.27
C GLU A 282 14.75 17.22 9.87
N GLU A 283 13.52 17.13 9.33
CA GLU A 283 13.34 17.37 7.89
C GLU A 283 12.59 18.63 7.48
N ILE A 284 11.63 19.13 8.17
CA ILE A 284 11.00 20.45 7.85
C ILE A 284 10.21 20.92 9.05
N ASP A 285 10.47 22.10 9.51
CA ASP A 285 9.61 22.77 10.47
C ASP A 285 8.27 23.14 9.79
N LEU A 286 7.27 22.27 9.96
CA LEU A 286 5.90 22.54 9.48
C LEU A 286 5.32 23.85 9.99
N ARG A 287 5.91 24.41 11.07
CA ARG A 287 5.53 25.72 11.62
C ARG A 287 5.99 26.87 10.74
N SER A 288 7.08 26.66 9.97
CA SER A 288 7.55 27.67 9.01
C SER A 288 6.70 27.73 7.73
N ILE A 289 5.95 26.65 7.44
CA ILE A 289 5.07 26.58 6.27
C ILE A 289 3.66 26.92 6.76
N GLY A 290 3.11 28.04 6.35
CA GLY A 290 1.72 28.41 6.69
C GLY A 290 0.71 27.32 6.33
N TRP A 291 -0.33 27.13 7.18
CA TRP A 291 -1.35 26.09 7.04
C TRP A 291 -1.96 25.98 5.63
N GLY A 292 -2.17 27.11 4.95
CA GLY A 292 -2.66 27.13 3.56
C GLY A 292 -1.74 26.41 2.57
N ASN A 293 -0.44 26.58 2.74
CA ASN A 293 0.57 25.97 1.87
C ASN A 293 0.68 24.46 2.11
N ILE A 294 0.48 23.98 3.34
CA ILE A 294 0.52 22.56 3.69
C ILE A 294 -0.54 21.78 2.90
N PHE A 295 -1.76 22.30 2.79
CA PHE A 295 -2.83 21.67 2.03
C PHE A 295 -2.68 21.78 0.50
N GLN A 296 -1.88 22.74 0.01
CA GLN A 296 -1.56 22.85 -1.43
C GLN A 296 -0.45 21.89 -1.89
N LEU A 297 0.45 21.48 -0.98
CA LEU A 297 1.56 20.59 -1.28
C LEU A 297 1.14 19.27 -1.96
N PRO A 298 0.11 18.53 -1.51
CA PRO A 298 -0.34 17.32 -2.19
C PRO A 298 -0.73 17.57 -3.65
N PHE A 299 -1.40 18.69 -3.95
CA PHE A 299 -1.80 19.05 -5.32
C PHE A 299 -0.58 19.42 -6.19
N LYS A 300 0.44 20.08 -5.61
CA LYS A 300 1.69 20.36 -6.32
C LYS A 300 2.39 19.06 -6.72
N HIS A 301 2.48 18.08 -5.81
CA HIS A 301 3.07 16.77 -6.10
C HIS A 301 2.24 15.94 -7.10
N LEU A 302 0.91 16.08 -7.11
CA LEU A 302 0.05 15.42 -8.09
C LEU A 302 0.33 15.88 -9.53
N ARG A 303 0.88 17.09 -9.72
CA ARG A 303 1.27 17.62 -11.02
C ARG A 303 2.60 17.06 -11.52
N ASP A 304 3.40 16.37 -10.68
CA ASP A 304 4.65 15.73 -11.10
C ASP A 304 4.37 14.76 -12.27
N TYR A 305 5.03 15.00 -13.36
CA TYR A 305 4.86 14.27 -14.61
C TYR A 305 5.24 12.78 -14.43
N ARG A 306 6.26 12.46 -13.61
CA ARG A 306 6.69 11.09 -13.31
C ARG A 306 5.54 10.30 -12.65
N LEU A 307 4.85 10.90 -11.69
CA LEU A 307 3.67 10.29 -11.05
C LEU A 307 2.48 10.17 -11.99
N ARG A 308 2.24 11.17 -12.85
CA ARG A 308 1.11 11.13 -13.80
C ARG A 308 1.22 9.95 -14.78
N LEU A 309 2.42 9.51 -15.13
CA LEU A 309 2.62 8.31 -15.95
C LEU A 309 2.27 7.03 -15.20
N LEU A 310 2.49 6.98 -13.89
CA LEU A 310 2.17 5.83 -13.03
C LEU A 310 0.71 5.81 -12.55
N CYS A 311 -0.01 6.94 -12.57
CA CYS A 311 -1.41 7.00 -12.12
C CYS A 311 -2.32 5.90 -12.70
N PRO A 312 -2.26 5.55 -14.00
CA PRO A 312 -3.10 4.47 -14.52
C PRO A 312 -2.81 3.10 -13.87
N PHE A 313 -1.55 2.82 -13.50
CA PHE A 313 -1.18 1.62 -12.75
C PHE A 313 -1.67 1.67 -11.30
N PHE A 314 -1.61 2.84 -10.66
CA PHE A 314 -2.15 3.03 -9.31
C PHE A 314 -3.65 2.73 -9.26
N ILE A 315 -4.41 3.27 -10.20
CA ILE A 315 -5.84 3.00 -10.36
C ILE A 315 -6.06 1.51 -10.63
N TYR A 316 -5.29 0.91 -11.55
CA TYR A 316 -5.43 -0.49 -11.89
C TYR A 316 -5.16 -1.41 -10.69
N SER A 317 -4.19 -1.09 -9.84
CA SER A 317 -3.87 -1.88 -8.65
C SER A 317 -5.05 -2.03 -7.66
N GLY A 318 -5.94 -1.03 -7.60
CA GLY A 318 -7.18 -1.11 -6.84
C GLY A 318 -8.22 -2.03 -7.49
N PHE A 319 -8.36 -1.94 -8.81
CA PHE A 319 -9.28 -2.81 -9.55
C PHE A 319 -8.90 -4.28 -9.47
N GLU A 320 -7.61 -4.62 -9.64
CA GLU A 320 -7.15 -6.01 -9.71
C GLU A 320 -7.44 -6.80 -8.44
N VAL A 321 -7.27 -6.18 -7.27
CA VAL A 321 -7.49 -6.85 -5.97
C VAL A 321 -8.97 -7.16 -5.77
N ILE A 322 -9.83 -6.16 -5.96
CA ILE A 322 -11.27 -6.36 -5.80
C ILE A 322 -11.80 -7.33 -6.86
N PHE A 323 -11.30 -7.23 -8.07
CA PHE A 323 -11.67 -8.18 -9.12
C PHE A 323 -11.34 -9.62 -8.71
N ALA A 324 -10.12 -9.89 -8.21
CA ALA A 324 -9.73 -11.23 -7.78
C ALA A 324 -10.60 -11.75 -6.62
N VAL A 325 -10.75 -10.93 -5.56
CA VAL A 325 -11.38 -11.37 -4.30
C VAL A 325 -12.92 -11.40 -4.40
N SER A 326 -13.54 -10.51 -5.15
CA SER A 326 -15.00 -10.48 -5.28
C SER A 326 -15.48 -10.81 -6.69
N GLY A 327 -15.11 -10.04 -7.70
CA GLY A 327 -15.63 -10.21 -9.04
C GLY A 327 -15.39 -11.60 -9.63
N PHE A 328 -14.13 -12.02 -9.71
CA PHE A 328 -13.73 -13.32 -10.25
C PHE A 328 -14.20 -14.47 -9.35
N SER A 329 -13.97 -14.35 -8.03
CA SER A 329 -14.35 -15.39 -7.07
C SER A 329 -15.85 -15.65 -7.07
N LEU A 330 -16.67 -14.61 -7.11
CA LEU A 330 -18.12 -14.76 -7.10
C LEU A 330 -18.70 -15.20 -8.47
N SER A 331 -18.20 -14.64 -9.57
CA SER A 331 -18.78 -14.90 -10.91
C SER A 331 -18.31 -16.21 -11.54
N TYR A 332 -17.08 -16.62 -11.27
CA TYR A 332 -16.48 -17.83 -11.82
C TYR A 332 -16.30 -18.91 -10.74
N GLY A 333 -15.77 -18.54 -9.59
CA GLY A 333 -15.42 -19.45 -8.51
C GLY A 333 -16.65 -20.12 -7.92
N VAL A 334 -17.64 -19.35 -7.51
CA VAL A 334 -18.88 -19.88 -6.93
C VAL A 334 -19.63 -20.78 -7.92
N CYS A 335 -19.63 -20.45 -9.21
CA CYS A 335 -20.28 -21.26 -10.23
C CYS A 335 -19.66 -22.65 -10.41
N ILE A 336 -18.35 -22.78 -10.29
CA ILE A 336 -17.62 -24.04 -10.50
C ILE A 336 -17.50 -24.82 -9.19
N LEU A 337 -17.05 -24.16 -8.13
CA LEU A 337 -16.69 -24.78 -6.85
C LEU A 337 -17.84 -24.78 -5.82
N GLY A 338 -18.82 -23.89 -6.00
CA GLY A 338 -19.76 -23.56 -4.95
C GLY A 338 -19.14 -22.68 -3.85
N LEU A 339 -19.99 -22.15 -2.99
CA LEU A 339 -19.58 -21.22 -1.93
C LEU A 339 -18.68 -21.91 -0.88
N LYS A 340 -18.94 -23.20 -0.60
CA LYS A 340 -18.22 -24.00 0.41
C LYS A 340 -16.71 -24.14 0.11
N SER A 341 -16.34 -24.17 -1.16
CA SER A 341 -14.95 -24.39 -1.62
C SER A 341 -14.29 -23.11 -2.17
N LEU A 342 -14.96 -21.96 -2.07
CA LEU A 342 -14.46 -20.68 -2.59
C LEU A 342 -13.14 -20.27 -1.98
N TRP A 343 -12.93 -20.58 -0.68
CA TRP A 343 -11.69 -20.32 0.05
C TRP A 343 -10.44 -20.83 -0.70
N LEU A 344 -10.57 -21.91 -1.47
CA LEU A 344 -9.44 -22.50 -2.21
C LEU A 344 -8.87 -21.53 -3.25
N LEU A 345 -9.72 -20.78 -3.95
CA LEU A 345 -9.27 -19.81 -4.95
C LEU A 345 -8.46 -18.67 -4.31
N ILE A 346 -8.94 -18.16 -3.18
CA ILE A 346 -8.29 -17.04 -2.50
C ILE A 346 -6.95 -17.49 -1.89
N VAL A 347 -6.90 -18.72 -1.36
CA VAL A 347 -5.64 -19.32 -0.88
C VAL A 347 -4.65 -19.49 -2.04
N VAL A 348 -5.08 -20.04 -3.19
CA VAL A 348 -4.21 -20.19 -4.37
C VAL A 348 -3.73 -18.83 -4.87
N TYR A 349 -4.60 -17.84 -4.92
CA TYR A 349 -4.24 -16.47 -5.27
C TYR A 349 -3.18 -15.90 -4.32
N GLY A 350 -3.38 -16.02 -3.00
CA GLY A 350 -2.45 -15.53 -1.98
C GLY A 350 -1.09 -16.21 -2.03
N LEU A 351 -1.08 -17.56 -2.11
CA LEU A 351 0.16 -18.34 -2.20
C LEU A 351 0.93 -18.04 -3.48
N SER A 352 0.25 -18.01 -4.63
CA SER A 352 0.90 -17.69 -5.91
C SER A 352 1.45 -16.26 -5.90
N SER A 353 0.69 -15.28 -5.42
CA SER A 353 1.17 -13.90 -5.29
C SER A 353 2.38 -13.80 -4.37
N SER A 354 2.39 -14.54 -3.25
CA SER A 354 3.54 -14.59 -2.34
C SER A 354 4.78 -15.14 -3.03
N VAL A 355 4.68 -16.34 -3.63
CA VAL A 355 5.81 -16.99 -4.32
C VAL A 355 6.33 -16.14 -5.48
N PHE A 356 5.44 -15.63 -6.31
CA PHE A 356 5.83 -14.85 -7.48
C PHE A 356 6.34 -13.44 -7.14
N SER A 357 6.10 -12.92 -5.93
CA SER A 357 6.77 -11.71 -5.46
C SER A 357 8.30 -11.87 -5.39
N LEU A 358 8.82 -13.10 -5.26
CA LEU A 358 10.26 -13.38 -5.36
C LEU A 358 10.82 -13.13 -6.77
N LEU A 359 10.00 -13.22 -7.83
CA LEU A 359 10.44 -12.90 -9.19
C LEU A 359 10.88 -11.44 -9.33
N SER A 360 10.39 -10.56 -8.46
CA SER A 360 10.84 -9.16 -8.45
C SER A 360 12.35 -9.03 -8.14
N LEU A 361 12.98 -10.04 -7.52
CA LEU A 361 14.42 -10.08 -7.35
C LEU A 361 15.18 -10.20 -8.69
N CYS A 362 14.52 -10.70 -9.74
CA CYS A 362 15.11 -10.70 -11.09
C CYS A 362 15.33 -9.28 -11.62
N LEU A 363 14.62 -8.27 -11.08
CA LEU A 363 14.81 -6.86 -11.42
C LEU A 363 16.18 -6.30 -10.98
N LEU A 364 16.92 -7.02 -10.15
CA LEU A 364 18.32 -6.69 -9.86
C LEU A 364 19.22 -6.79 -11.10
N ARG A 365 18.81 -7.60 -12.10
CA ARG A 365 19.58 -7.85 -13.35
C ARG A 365 18.82 -7.42 -14.61
N LEU A 366 17.52 -7.14 -14.51
CA LEU A 366 16.65 -6.79 -15.64
C LEU A 366 16.17 -5.36 -15.51
N PRO A 367 15.76 -4.73 -16.63
CA PRO A 367 15.16 -3.41 -16.60
C PRO A 367 13.97 -3.34 -15.64
N ARG A 368 13.96 -2.35 -14.78
CA ARG A 368 13.04 -2.23 -13.64
C ARG A 368 11.58 -2.01 -14.05
N TRP A 369 11.35 -1.49 -15.25
CA TRP A 369 10.01 -1.34 -15.83
C TRP A 369 9.38 -2.67 -16.31
N LEU A 370 10.21 -3.70 -16.49
CA LEU A 370 9.76 -5.00 -17.05
C LEU A 370 8.70 -5.67 -16.17
N ALA A 371 8.78 -5.54 -14.84
CA ALA A 371 7.75 -6.10 -13.94
C ALA A 371 6.37 -5.51 -14.22
N LEU A 372 6.26 -4.19 -14.37
CA LEU A 372 4.98 -3.52 -14.62
C LEU A 372 4.38 -3.94 -15.97
N ILE A 373 5.20 -3.97 -17.01
CA ILE A 373 4.74 -4.40 -18.33
C ILE A 373 4.40 -5.89 -18.31
N GLY A 374 5.25 -6.73 -17.72
CA GLY A 374 5.00 -8.17 -17.57
C GLY A 374 3.69 -8.45 -16.83
N GLY A 375 3.46 -7.79 -15.69
CA GLY A 375 2.21 -7.90 -14.95
C GLY A 375 0.99 -7.44 -15.76
N ALA A 376 1.12 -6.33 -16.51
CA ALA A 376 0.06 -5.83 -17.38
C ALA A 376 -0.26 -6.78 -18.54
N VAL A 377 0.75 -7.39 -19.14
CA VAL A 377 0.55 -8.38 -20.22
C VAL A 377 -0.15 -9.64 -19.69
N VAL A 378 0.33 -10.18 -18.56
CA VAL A 378 -0.30 -11.37 -17.93
C VAL A 378 -1.78 -11.11 -17.63
N HIS A 379 -2.09 -10.00 -16.95
CA HIS A 379 -3.49 -9.67 -16.66
C HIS A 379 -4.31 -9.36 -17.91
N GLY A 380 -3.70 -8.71 -18.91
CA GLY A 380 -4.37 -8.43 -20.20
C GLY A 380 -4.81 -9.71 -20.91
N VAL A 381 -3.91 -10.70 -20.99
CA VAL A 381 -4.21 -12.02 -21.57
C VAL A 381 -5.30 -12.72 -20.76
N LEU A 382 -5.18 -12.73 -19.43
CA LEU A 382 -6.19 -13.37 -18.56
C LEU A 382 -7.57 -12.72 -18.66
N LEU A 383 -7.65 -11.40 -18.77
CA LEU A 383 -8.93 -10.70 -18.98
C LEU A 383 -9.59 -11.13 -20.31
N VAL A 384 -8.80 -11.28 -21.39
CA VAL A 384 -9.31 -11.78 -22.68
C VAL A 384 -9.77 -13.24 -22.54
N VAL A 385 -8.98 -14.09 -21.90
CA VAL A 385 -9.36 -15.49 -21.64
C VAL A 385 -10.68 -15.56 -20.87
N LEU A 386 -10.84 -14.77 -19.82
CA LEU A 386 -12.06 -14.73 -19.00
C LEU A 386 -13.28 -14.20 -19.78
N MET A 387 -13.10 -13.29 -20.75
CA MET A 387 -14.20 -12.84 -21.61
C MET A 387 -14.73 -13.93 -22.51
N VAL A 388 -13.84 -14.82 -22.98
CA VAL A 388 -14.18 -15.91 -23.92
C VAL A 388 -14.56 -17.20 -23.20
N LEU A 389 -14.09 -17.40 -21.97
CA LEU A 389 -14.29 -18.62 -21.20
C LEU A 389 -15.78 -18.84 -20.92
N SER A 390 -16.33 -19.90 -21.48
CA SER A 390 -17.69 -20.37 -21.18
C SER A 390 -17.66 -21.27 -19.94
N VAL A 391 -18.27 -20.78 -18.86
CA VAL A 391 -18.33 -21.51 -17.59
C VAL A 391 -19.61 -22.31 -17.50
N LYS A 392 -19.45 -23.61 -17.22
CA LYS A 392 -20.57 -24.50 -16.93
C LYS A 392 -20.73 -24.70 -15.44
N PRO A 393 -21.94 -24.55 -14.86
CA PRO A 393 -22.16 -24.74 -13.43
C PRO A 393 -21.79 -26.17 -12.99
N SER A 394 -21.17 -26.25 -11.80
CA SER A 394 -20.81 -27.54 -11.15
C SER A 394 -19.98 -28.52 -12.01
N SER A 395 -19.18 -28.02 -12.93
CA SER A 395 -18.33 -28.84 -13.79
C SER A 395 -16.96 -29.09 -13.14
N PRO A 396 -16.65 -30.32 -12.70
CA PRO A 396 -15.36 -30.63 -12.08
C PRO A 396 -14.18 -30.50 -13.06
N ASP A 397 -14.41 -30.65 -14.35
CA ASP A 397 -13.37 -30.57 -15.40
C ASP A 397 -12.81 -29.13 -15.52
N GLN A 398 -13.56 -28.12 -15.11
CA GLN A 398 -13.16 -26.72 -15.19
C GLN A 398 -12.37 -26.24 -13.93
N LEU A 399 -12.23 -27.09 -12.92
CA LEU A 399 -11.50 -26.76 -11.71
C LEU A 399 -10.01 -26.49 -11.99
N GLY A 400 -9.35 -27.39 -12.74
CA GLY A 400 -7.94 -27.25 -13.08
C GLY A 400 -7.63 -25.93 -13.80
N PRO A 401 -8.29 -25.65 -14.93
CA PRO A 401 -8.14 -24.36 -15.62
C PRO A 401 -8.42 -23.14 -14.73
N LEU A 402 -9.43 -23.20 -13.86
CA LEU A 402 -9.76 -22.12 -12.94
C LEU A 402 -8.63 -21.84 -11.94
N LEU A 403 -8.03 -22.89 -11.36
CA LEU A 403 -6.89 -22.77 -10.44
C LEU A 403 -5.66 -22.21 -11.15
N VAL A 404 -5.40 -22.62 -12.40
CA VAL A 404 -4.30 -22.08 -13.21
C VAL A 404 -4.51 -20.59 -13.48
N ILE A 405 -5.72 -20.18 -13.89
CA ILE A 405 -6.06 -18.76 -14.10
C ILE A 405 -5.85 -17.98 -12.80
N THR A 406 -6.28 -18.53 -11.66
CA THR A 406 -6.11 -17.90 -10.35
C THR A 406 -4.64 -17.73 -9.98
N ALA A 407 -3.81 -18.74 -10.20
CA ALA A 407 -2.38 -18.69 -9.95
C ALA A 407 -1.66 -17.69 -10.86
N LEU A 408 -2.02 -17.64 -12.14
CA LEU A 408 -1.49 -16.65 -13.08
C LEU A 408 -1.97 -15.22 -12.76
N TRP A 409 -3.20 -15.08 -12.24
CA TRP A 409 -3.67 -13.79 -11.72
C TRP A 409 -2.80 -13.33 -10.54
N GLY A 410 -2.45 -14.26 -9.64
CA GLY A 410 -1.50 -14.01 -8.56
C GLY A 410 -0.12 -13.59 -9.04
N LEU A 411 0.39 -14.20 -10.11
CA LEU A 411 1.66 -13.78 -10.76
C LEU A 411 1.58 -12.33 -11.25
N GLY A 412 0.55 -11.98 -12.01
CA GLY A 412 0.37 -10.61 -12.51
C GLY A 412 0.22 -9.59 -11.40
N SER A 413 -0.55 -9.92 -10.35
CA SER A 413 -0.72 -9.09 -9.14
C SER A 413 0.60 -8.86 -8.40
N ALA A 414 1.41 -9.92 -8.23
CA ALA A 414 2.72 -9.83 -7.60
C ALA A 414 3.64 -8.87 -8.36
N LEU A 415 3.75 -9.05 -9.68
CA LEU A 415 4.56 -8.19 -10.55
C LEU A 415 4.09 -6.73 -10.52
N ASN A 416 2.79 -6.48 -10.59
CA ASN A 416 2.23 -5.13 -10.58
C ASN A 416 2.48 -4.43 -9.24
N LYS A 417 2.09 -5.02 -8.11
CA LYS A 417 2.20 -4.40 -6.78
C LYS A 417 3.65 -4.17 -6.38
N THR A 418 4.48 -5.21 -6.49
CA THR A 418 5.90 -5.11 -6.16
C THR A 418 6.61 -4.15 -7.13
N GLY A 419 6.27 -4.21 -8.42
CA GLY A 419 6.81 -3.33 -9.45
C GLY A 419 6.45 -1.86 -9.20
N ILE A 420 5.19 -1.54 -8.90
CA ILE A 420 4.76 -0.18 -8.57
C ILE A 420 5.53 0.35 -7.35
N SER A 421 5.53 -0.40 -6.24
CA SER A 421 6.19 0.06 -5.00
C SER A 421 7.69 0.21 -5.16
N THR A 422 8.33 -0.67 -5.93
CA THR A 422 9.76 -0.60 -6.24
C THR A 422 10.08 0.62 -7.10
N VAL A 423 9.34 0.83 -8.20
CA VAL A 423 9.56 1.99 -9.10
C VAL A 423 9.31 3.29 -8.36
N VAL A 424 8.23 3.38 -7.58
CA VAL A 424 7.93 4.57 -6.76
C VAL A 424 9.06 4.83 -5.77
N GLY A 425 9.51 3.80 -5.04
CA GLY A 425 10.59 3.92 -4.07
C GLY A 425 11.91 4.38 -4.70
N MET A 426 12.25 3.89 -5.90
CA MET A 426 13.47 4.26 -6.61
C MET A 426 13.42 5.67 -7.21
N LEU A 427 12.30 6.06 -7.84
CA LEU A 427 12.14 7.39 -8.45
C LEU A 427 12.29 8.54 -7.44
N TYR A 428 11.98 8.29 -6.18
CA TYR A 428 12.02 9.28 -5.10
C TYR A 428 12.99 8.90 -3.97
N ALA A 429 13.94 7.99 -4.26
CA ALA A 429 14.92 7.53 -3.28
C ALA A 429 15.80 8.68 -2.74
N GLU A 430 16.17 9.63 -3.58
CA GLU A 430 16.99 10.79 -3.20
C GLU A 430 16.16 11.88 -2.53
N GLU A 431 14.86 11.95 -2.82
CA GLU A 431 13.93 12.95 -2.34
C GLU A 431 13.12 12.44 -1.14
N LYS A 432 13.82 12.16 -0.01
CA LYS A 432 13.21 11.57 1.21
C LYS A 432 11.94 12.29 1.66
N GLU A 433 11.89 13.60 1.48
CA GLU A 433 10.75 14.46 1.85
C GLU A 433 9.50 14.23 1.02
N ARG A 434 9.64 13.78 -0.23
CA ARG A 434 8.51 13.54 -1.13
C ARG A 434 7.88 12.16 -0.98
N LEU A 435 8.56 11.21 -0.34
CA LEU A 435 8.06 9.84 -0.18
C LEU A 435 6.68 9.80 0.49
N ASP A 436 6.42 10.66 1.48
CA ASP A 436 5.13 10.74 2.17
C ASP A 436 3.99 11.08 1.20
N PHE A 437 4.21 12.05 0.31
CA PHE A 437 3.22 12.47 -0.68
C PHE A 437 3.02 11.42 -1.76
N VAL A 438 4.10 10.84 -2.24
CA VAL A 438 4.09 9.91 -3.37
C VAL A 438 3.35 8.61 -3.01
N TYR A 439 3.65 8.02 -1.85
CA TYR A 439 2.92 6.85 -1.37
C TYR A 439 1.46 7.18 -1.02
N THR A 440 1.18 8.39 -0.51
CA THR A 440 -0.20 8.85 -0.32
C THR A 440 -0.94 8.91 -1.65
N ILE A 441 -0.36 9.50 -2.69
CA ILE A 441 -0.97 9.58 -4.03
C ILE A 441 -1.22 8.18 -4.60
N TYR A 442 -0.29 7.25 -4.43
CA TYR A 442 -0.46 5.86 -4.88
C TYR A 442 -1.68 5.21 -4.22
N HIS A 443 -1.75 5.18 -2.90
CA HIS A 443 -2.84 4.53 -2.18
C HIS A 443 -4.16 5.28 -2.26
N TRP A 444 -4.13 6.59 -2.47
CA TRP A 444 -5.33 7.38 -2.73
C TRP A 444 -5.97 7.03 -4.08
N TRP A 445 -5.20 6.92 -5.17
CA TRP A 445 -5.72 6.45 -6.45
C TRP A 445 -6.26 5.02 -6.39
N GLN A 446 -5.61 4.17 -5.61
CA GLN A 446 -6.09 2.83 -5.33
C GLN A 446 -7.45 2.86 -4.61
N ALA A 447 -7.61 3.70 -3.60
CA ALA A 447 -8.86 3.87 -2.87
C ALA A 447 -9.99 4.43 -3.76
N ILE A 448 -9.69 5.40 -4.64
CA ILE A 448 -10.65 5.89 -5.64
C ILE A 448 -11.10 4.76 -6.58
N ALA A 449 -10.18 3.92 -7.02
CA ALA A 449 -10.51 2.78 -7.87
C ALA A 449 -11.46 1.80 -7.17
N ILE A 450 -11.20 1.50 -5.90
CA ILE A 450 -12.05 0.66 -5.04
C ILE A 450 -13.45 1.27 -4.90
N PHE A 451 -13.53 2.57 -4.64
CA PHE A 451 -14.81 3.29 -4.57
C PHE A 451 -15.60 3.23 -5.87
N ILE A 452 -14.93 3.39 -7.02
CA ILE A 452 -15.58 3.28 -8.33
C ILE A 452 -16.15 1.87 -8.53
N VAL A 453 -15.41 0.81 -8.16
CA VAL A 453 -15.90 -0.58 -8.24
C VAL A 453 -17.12 -0.78 -7.34
N TYR A 454 -17.08 -0.22 -6.13
CA TYR A 454 -18.21 -0.27 -5.21
C TYR A 454 -19.48 0.37 -5.82
N LEU A 455 -19.36 1.54 -6.46
CA LEU A 455 -20.48 2.18 -7.18
C LEU A 455 -20.98 1.34 -8.36
N TRP A 456 -20.06 0.63 -9.03
CA TRP A 456 -20.36 -0.19 -10.20
C TRP A 456 -20.67 -1.65 -9.90
N SER A 457 -20.88 -1.99 -8.63
CA SER A 457 -21.13 -3.38 -8.20
C SER A 457 -22.30 -4.06 -8.91
N ARG A 458 -23.25 -3.30 -9.44
CA ARG A 458 -24.42 -3.81 -10.21
C ARG A 458 -24.17 -3.96 -11.72
N MET A 459 -23.02 -3.56 -12.23
CA MET A 459 -22.70 -3.64 -13.65
C MET A 459 -22.49 -5.09 -14.11
N PRO A 460 -22.85 -5.45 -15.36
CA PRO A 460 -22.57 -6.76 -15.93
C PRO A 460 -21.07 -7.07 -15.90
N MET A 461 -20.70 -8.32 -15.60
CA MET A 461 -19.29 -8.73 -15.50
C MET A 461 -18.53 -8.51 -16.81
N ARG A 462 -19.16 -8.70 -17.97
CA ARG A 462 -18.55 -8.38 -19.28
C ARG A 462 -18.09 -6.93 -19.38
N VAL A 463 -18.89 -5.99 -18.89
CA VAL A 463 -18.55 -4.55 -18.89
C VAL A 463 -17.37 -4.32 -17.97
N ASN A 464 -17.36 -4.92 -16.78
CA ASN A 464 -16.26 -4.79 -15.82
C ASN A 464 -14.95 -5.33 -16.40
N LEU A 465 -14.96 -6.50 -17.05
CA LEU A 465 -13.80 -7.09 -17.72
C LEU A 465 -13.29 -6.18 -18.86
N PHE A 466 -14.19 -5.68 -19.71
CA PHE A 466 -13.85 -4.83 -20.83
C PHE A 466 -13.26 -3.49 -20.38
N VAL A 467 -13.87 -2.85 -19.37
CA VAL A 467 -13.35 -1.60 -18.79
C VAL A 467 -12.00 -1.82 -18.13
N SER A 468 -11.80 -2.93 -17.41
CA SER A 468 -10.51 -3.30 -16.82
C SER A 468 -9.44 -3.49 -17.88
N PHE A 469 -9.76 -4.19 -18.98
CA PHE A 469 -8.87 -4.38 -20.11
C PHE A 469 -8.46 -3.05 -20.78
N LEU A 470 -9.43 -2.19 -21.07
CA LEU A 470 -9.15 -0.87 -21.65
C LEU A 470 -8.27 0.00 -20.77
N ARG A 471 -8.49 -0.03 -19.45
CA ARG A 471 -7.68 0.72 -18.48
C ARG A 471 -6.25 0.20 -18.43
N LEU A 472 -6.09 -1.13 -18.38
CA LEU A 472 -4.79 -1.77 -18.37
C LEU A 472 -4.00 -1.49 -19.66
N ARG A 473 -4.66 -1.61 -20.83
CA ARG A 473 -4.07 -1.23 -22.13
C ARG A 473 -3.63 0.23 -22.14
N LYS A 474 -4.48 1.14 -21.66
CA LYS A 474 -4.14 2.57 -21.59
C LYS A 474 -2.98 2.85 -20.63
N ALA A 475 -2.90 2.11 -19.50
CA ALA A 475 -1.80 2.20 -18.56
C ALA A 475 -0.48 1.75 -19.20
N GLY A 476 -0.46 0.57 -19.81
CA GLY A 476 0.72 0.04 -20.51
C GLY A 476 1.21 0.92 -21.64
N LEU A 477 0.31 1.39 -22.52
CA LEU A 477 0.66 2.29 -23.64
C LEU A 477 1.21 3.63 -23.16
N LYS A 478 0.57 4.27 -22.16
CA LYS A 478 1.09 5.53 -21.62
C LYS A 478 2.45 5.36 -20.97
N PHE A 479 2.68 4.26 -20.28
CA PHE A 479 3.94 3.97 -19.64
C PHE A 479 5.06 3.72 -20.66
N ILE A 480 4.81 2.88 -21.69
CA ILE A 480 5.76 2.64 -22.78
C ILE A 480 6.09 3.94 -23.52
N PHE A 481 5.07 4.77 -23.81
CA PHE A 481 5.28 6.06 -24.46
C PHE A 481 6.09 7.02 -23.58
N GLY A 482 5.86 6.99 -22.25
CA GLY A 482 6.63 7.77 -21.28
C GLY A 482 8.08 7.32 -21.13
N LEU A 483 8.36 6.01 -21.30
CA LEU A 483 9.73 5.48 -21.36
C LEU A 483 10.52 6.02 -22.56
N GLN A 484 9.84 6.21 -23.69
CA GLN A 484 10.46 6.76 -24.91
C GLN A 484 10.71 8.27 -24.83
N VAL A 485 9.94 9.01 -24.03
CA VAL A 485 9.99 10.48 -23.90
C VAL A 485 10.71 10.88 -22.62
N LYS A 486 12.01 10.71 -22.53
CA LYS A 486 12.93 11.37 -21.56
C LYS A 486 12.52 11.43 -20.09
N GLY A 487 12.39 10.35 -19.35
CA GLY A 487 12.13 10.50 -17.92
C GLY A 487 12.48 9.29 -17.05
N TYR A 488 12.54 8.14 -17.67
CA TYR A 488 12.92 6.89 -17.01
C TYR A 488 14.30 6.38 -17.43
N CYS A 489 15.03 7.08 -18.33
CA CYS A 489 16.41 6.75 -18.71
C CYS A 489 17.36 6.69 -17.51
N TYR A 490 17.14 7.51 -16.49
CA TYR A 490 17.93 7.44 -15.24
C TYR A 490 17.79 6.12 -14.47
N LEU A 491 16.86 5.25 -14.85
CA LEU A 491 16.73 3.90 -14.29
C LEU A 491 17.61 2.87 -15.03
N GLU A 492 18.16 3.21 -16.18
CA GLU A 492 18.96 2.34 -17.04
C GLU A 492 20.47 2.66 -17.04
N GLU A 493 20.88 3.87 -16.68
CA GLU A 493 22.29 4.31 -16.78
C GLU A 493 23.24 3.68 -15.77
N ASP A 494 22.76 2.94 -14.75
CA ASP A 494 23.63 2.35 -13.72
C ASP A 494 24.34 1.04 -14.13
N ASN A 495 24.24 0.58 -15.37
CA ASN A 495 24.91 -0.65 -15.82
C ASN A 495 25.97 -0.46 -16.92
N SER A 496 26.29 0.78 -17.31
CA SER A 496 27.26 1.03 -18.41
C SER A 496 28.56 1.74 -18.02
N ASP A 497 28.70 2.23 -16.79
CA ASP A 497 29.86 3.02 -16.39
C ASP A 497 30.90 2.22 -15.56
N GLU A 498 31.19 0.98 -15.97
CA GLU A 498 32.44 0.29 -15.58
C GLU A 498 33.45 0.18 -16.74
N SER A 499 33.36 1.07 -17.74
CA SER A 499 34.43 1.24 -18.74
C SER A 499 34.29 2.60 -19.40
N ASP A 500 34.99 3.58 -18.91
CA ASP A 500 35.74 4.63 -19.60
C ASP A 500 35.95 5.84 -18.69
N GLU A 501 37.00 5.79 -17.89
CA GLU A 501 37.70 6.99 -17.41
C GLU A 501 38.49 7.55 -18.60
N SER A 502 38.02 8.69 -19.16
CA SER A 502 38.96 9.68 -19.74
C SER A 502 38.23 11.01 -19.92
N ASP A 503 38.70 12.01 -19.18
CA ASP A 503 38.84 13.43 -19.48
C ASP A 503 37.87 14.09 -20.49
N ASP A 504 36.99 14.95 -19.97
CA ASP A 504 36.80 16.31 -20.54
C ASP A 504 36.15 17.24 -19.50
N GLU A 505 36.96 18.17 -18.98
CA GLU A 505 36.51 19.41 -18.33
C GLU A 505 36.00 20.35 -19.42
N GLY A 506 34.81 20.92 -19.25
CA GLY A 506 34.35 22.01 -20.12
C GLY A 506 32.89 22.39 -19.95
N ASP A 507 32.68 23.41 -19.15
CA ASP A 507 31.65 24.46 -19.28
C ASP A 507 30.28 24.12 -19.86
N GLN A 508 29.25 24.24 -19.04
CA GLN A 508 28.05 25.06 -19.34
C GLN A 508 27.05 25.01 -18.17
N ALA A 509 27.27 25.91 -17.22
CA ALA A 509 26.20 26.43 -16.39
C ALA A 509 25.73 27.71 -17.06
N GLU A 510 24.50 27.75 -17.49
CA GLU A 510 23.62 28.91 -17.67
C GLU A 510 22.52 28.56 -18.68
N ASP A 511 21.30 28.63 -18.18
CA ASP A 511 20.02 28.83 -18.90
C ASP A 511 18.91 27.88 -18.45
N ASP A 512 18.30 28.15 -17.29
CA ASP A 512 16.93 27.69 -16.97
C ASP A 512 16.21 28.59 -15.92
N ASP A 513 16.44 29.93 -16.01
CA ASP A 513 15.71 30.92 -15.18
C ASP A 513 14.98 31.98 -16.01
N GLN A 514 14.36 31.62 -17.12
CA GLN A 514 13.49 32.53 -17.87
C GLN A 514 12.27 31.82 -18.45
N VAL A 515 11.27 31.53 -17.68
CA VAL A 515 9.86 31.41 -18.10
C VAL A 515 8.93 31.51 -16.88
N VAL A 516 8.86 32.64 -16.22
CA VAL A 516 7.71 33.05 -15.37
C VAL A 516 7.68 34.58 -15.27
N GLU A 517 7.58 35.28 -16.36
CA GLU A 517 7.14 36.68 -16.40
C GLU A 517 6.57 36.99 -17.78
N GLU A 518 5.29 36.68 -17.95
CA GLU A 518 4.40 37.30 -18.90
C GLU A 518 2.96 36.91 -18.60
N MET A 519 2.34 37.74 -17.76
CA MET A 519 0.91 38.06 -17.81
C MET A 519 0.60 39.05 -16.67
N GLY A 520 0.43 40.30 -17.06
CA GLY A 520 -0.23 41.26 -16.19
C GLY A 520 0.31 42.67 -16.21
N GLU A 521 0.33 43.33 -17.33
CA GLU A 521 0.32 44.81 -17.41
C GLU A 521 -0.72 45.26 -18.40
N GLU A 522 -1.81 45.78 -17.89
CA GLU A 522 -2.57 46.85 -18.55
C GLU A 522 -3.17 47.76 -17.47
N GLY A 523 -2.73 49.01 -17.52
CA GLY A 523 -3.61 50.15 -17.24
C GLY A 523 -3.32 51.03 -16.03
N GLY A 524 -2.69 52.21 -16.23
CA GLY A 524 -3.13 53.40 -15.54
C GLY A 524 -2.09 54.29 -14.84
N GLN A 525 -1.42 55.14 -15.62
CA GLN A 525 -1.09 56.59 -15.34
C GLN A 525 -0.70 57.08 -13.92
N ASP A 526 0.49 57.58 -13.88
CA ASP A 526 1.29 58.62 -13.24
C ASP A 526 0.53 59.87 -12.70
N PRO A 527 1.16 60.87 -11.97
CA PRO A 527 2.50 60.97 -11.35
C PRO A 527 2.54 61.64 -9.96
N GLY A 528 3.73 61.66 -9.31
CA GLY A 528 3.98 62.66 -8.26
C GLY A 528 5.06 62.29 -7.25
N ALA A 529 6.28 62.71 -7.52
CA ALA A 529 7.33 63.30 -6.67
C ALA A 529 7.39 63.01 -5.16
N GLU A 530 8.51 62.53 -4.65
CA GLU A 530 9.52 63.29 -3.90
C GLU A 530 10.43 62.37 -3.07
N ALA A 531 11.66 62.79 -3.04
CA ALA A 531 12.85 62.31 -2.36
C ALA A 531 12.75 62.08 -0.85
N ALA A 532 13.55 61.18 -0.31
CA ALA A 532 14.61 61.44 0.64
C ALA A 532 15.07 60.26 1.49
N GLU A 533 16.37 59.99 1.42
CA GLU A 533 17.27 59.67 2.55
C GLU A 533 17.20 58.37 3.35
N SER A 534 18.26 57.58 3.13
CA SER A 534 18.89 56.65 4.08
C SER A 534 19.50 57.40 5.29
N PRO A 535 19.63 56.81 6.50
CA PRO A 535 20.95 56.38 6.92
C PRO A 535 21.12 55.13 7.81
N ARG A 536 22.21 54.43 7.54
CA ARG A 536 23.23 53.78 8.39
C ARG A 536 22.96 53.48 9.87
N ALA A 537 23.23 52.20 10.21
CA ALA A 537 24.10 51.67 11.27
C ALA A 537 23.74 51.89 12.77
N ARG A 538 23.68 50.75 13.49
CA ARG A 538 24.47 50.56 14.73
C ARG A 538 24.44 49.12 15.26
N ARG A 539 25.62 48.53 15.41
CA ARG A 539 25.96 47.40 16.29
C ARG A 539 25.77 47.75 17.77
N ARG A 540 25.34 46.76 18.57
CA ARG A 540 25.66 46.43 19.98
C ARG A 540 24.91 45.11 20.23
N GLY A 541 25.41 43.98 20.68
CA GLY A 541 26.41 43.62 21.65
C GLY A 541 25.88 43.70 23.09
N VAL A 542 25.37 42.56 23.67
CA VAL A 542 25.37 42.25 25.12
C VAL A 542 25.02 40.75 25.21
N GLU A 543 25.91 39.94 25.57
CA GLU A 543 26.19 39.08 26.73
C GLU A 543 25.01 38.65 27.61
N GLY A 544 24.88 37.32 27.80
CA GLY A 544 24.85 36.62 29.08
C GLY A 544 23.54 36.60 29.85
N GLN A 545 22.98 35.41 29.96
CA GLN A 545 22.64 34.85 31.27
C GLN A 545 22.14 33.40 31.16
N GLN A 546 22.93 32.50 31.75
CA GLN A 546 22.52 31.19 32.24
C GLN A 546 21.44 31.38 33.32
N HIS A 547 20.36 30.61 33.25
CA HIS A 547 19.62 30.21 34.46
C HIS A 547 19.17 28.74 34.33
N ARG A 548 19.76 27.97 35.14
CA ARG A 548 19.50 26.68 35.75
C ARG A 548 18.13 26.67 36.43
N TRP A 549 17.32 25.67 36.18
CA TRP A 549 16.34 25.14 37.12
C TRP A 549 16.41 23.60 37.11
N GLU A 550 16.94 23.10 38.20
CA GLU A 550 16.74 21.75 38.73
C GLU A 550 15.48 21.75 39.60
N ASP A 551 14.87 20.58 39.67
CA ASP A 551 13.98 20.04 40.70
C ASP A 551 12.56 20.61 40.82
N ALA A 552 11.57 19.70 40.60
CA ALA A 552 10.63 19.21 41.60
C ALA A 552 9.54 18.34 40.99
N GLU A 553 9.43 17.11 41.60
CA GLU A 553 8.35 16.13 41.67
C GLU A 553 7.88 15.42 40.36
#